data_f2e6998a3c23832535fa781793922484
#
_entry.id   f2e6998a3c23832535fa781793922484
#
_cell.length_a   1.000
_cell.length_b   1.000
_cell.length_c   1.000
_cell.angle_alpha   90.00
_cell.angle_beta   90.00
_cell.angle_gamma   90.00
#
_symmetry.space_group_name_H-M   'P 1'
#
loop_
_entity.id
_entity.type
_entity.pdbx_description
1 polymer ?
#
loop_
_entity_poly.entity_id
_entity_poly.type
_entity_poly.pdbx_seq_one_letter_code
_entity_poly.pdbx_strand_id
1 'polypeptide(L)'
;MALRLGDVAPNFKAQTTAGEIDFYEYLGNSWGILFSHPSDYTPVCTTELGKTALLKDEFDKRNVKVLAVSVDPLDRHAGWINDINETQNVEVNFPLIADSDRNVATLYDMIHPNASATATVRSLFVIGPDKLVKLIITYPASTGRNFNEVLRVVESLQLTANYSVATPADWNHGEDVIVVPAVSTEDAIRKFPKGVKVVKPYLRYTPQPNL
;
A
#
# COMPACT_ATOMS: atom_id res chain seq x y z
N MET A 1 0.31 -10.85 -17.85
CA MET A 1 0.50 -11.88 -16.78
C MET A 1 0.36 -11.17 -15.46
N ALA A 2 -0.53 -11.64 -14.58
CA ALA A 2 -0.75 -11.00 -13.28
C ALA A 2 0.54 -10.98 -12.43
N LEU A 3 0.82 -9.85 -11.78
CA LEU A 3 1.93 -9.71 -10.85
C LEU A 3 1.71 -10.56 -9.60
N ARG A 4 2.80 -11.07 -9.04
CA ARG A 4 2.80 -11.88 -7.82
C ARG A 4 3.69 -11.26 -6.74
N LEU A 5 3.53 -11.73 -5.51
CA LEU A 5 4.42 -11.32 -4.42
C LEU A 5 5.87 -11.71 -4.76
N GLY A 6 6.79 -10.77 -4.60
CA GLY A 6 8.21 -10.93 -4.93
C GLY A 6 8.57 -10.59 -6.38
N ASP A 7 7.61 -10.40 -7.28
CA ASP A 7 7.89 -9.92 -8.63
C ASP A 7 8.40 -8.47 -8.58
N VAL A 8 9.22 -8.11 -9.57
CA VAL A 8 9.64 -6.72 -9.76
C VAL A 8 8.43 -5.91 -10.23
N ALA A 9 8.08 -4.88 -9.47
CA ALA A 9 7.02 -3.93 -9.86
C ALA A 9 7.46 -3.20 -11.13
N PRO A 10 6.69 -3.26 -12.24
CA PRO A 10 7.09 -2.61 -13.49
C PRO A 10 7.28 -1.11 -13.32
N ASN A 11 8.39 -0.55 -13.86
CA ASN A 11 8.54 0.89 -13.98
C ASN A 11 7.64 1.44 -15.10
N PHE A 12 7.20 2.67 -14.97
CA PHE A 12 6.44 3.39 -16.00
C PHE A 12 6.66 4.89 -15.89
N LYS A 13 6.32 5.61 -16.97
CA LYS A 13 6.14 7.06 -16.97
C LYS A 13 4.68 7.38 -17.17
N ALA A 14 4.17 8.35 -16.44
CA ALA A 14 2.76 8.74 -16.53
C ALA A 14 2.55 10.21 -16.20
N GLN A 15 1.50 10.80 -16.80
CA GLN A 15 0.99 12.11 -16.44
C GLN A 15 0.19 12.01 -15.16
N THR A 16 0.40 12.93 -14.24
CA THR A 16 -0.32 13.00 -12.97
C THR A 16 -0.79 14.42 -12.68
N THR A 17 -1.63 14.55 -11.67
CA THR A 17 -2.06 15.85 -11.15
C THR A 17 -0.91 16.71 -10.57
N ALA A 18 0.27 16.12 -10.37
CA ALA A 18 1.48 16.79 -9.92
C ALA A 18 2.56 16.91 -11.02
N GLY A 19 2.20 16.68 -12.28
CA GLY A 19 3.10 16.65 -13.43
C GLY A 19 3.47 15.23 -13.86
N GLU A 20 4.38 15.12 -14.84
CA GLU A 20 4.87 13.82 -15.31
C GLU A 20 5.80 13.18 -14.26
N ILE A 21 5.65 11.90 -14.04
CA ILE A 21 6.52 11.12 -13.17
C ILE A 21 7.14 9.93 -13.89
N ASP A 22 8.35 9.56 -13.51
CA ASP A 22 8.88 8.19 -13.61
C ASP A 22 8.66 7.52 -12.27
N PHE A 23 8.02 6.36 -12.26
CA PHE A 23 7.57 5.71 -11.02
C PHE A 23 8.73 5.33 -10.09
N TYR A 24 9.84 4.83 -10.64
CA TYR A 24 11.00 4.47 -9.82
C TYR A 24 11.71 5.70 -9.26
N GLU A 25 11.84 6.76 -10.06
CA GLU A 25 12.38 8.04 -9.60
C GLU A 25 11.48 8.66 -8.52
N TYR A 26 10.17 8.62 -8.72
CA TYR A 26 9.20 9.08 -7.73
C TYR A 26 9.34 8.33 -6.41
N LEU A 27 9.41 7.00 -6.44
CA LEU A 27 9.57 6.21 -5.22
C LEU A 27 10.93 6.46 -4.54
N GLY A 28 12.02 6.55 -5.30
CA GLY A 28 13.37 6.59 -4.74
C GLY A 28 13.63 5.40 -3.81
N ASN A 29 14.04 5.66 -2.57
CA ASN A 29 14.26 4.65 -1.53
C ASN A 29 13.06 4.49 -0.56
N SER A 30 11.89 5.04 -0.92
CA SER A 30 10.68 4.90 -0.13
C SER A 30 9.94 3.61 -0.45
N TRP A 31 9.09 3.20 0.47
CA TRP A 31 7.99 2.27 0.16
C TRP A 31 6.99 2.96 -0.74
N GLY A 32 6.28 2.21 -1.56
CA GLY A 32 5.24 2.72 -2.45
C GLY A 32 3.90 2.05 -2.22
N ILE A 33 2.84 2.85 -2.32
CA ILE A 33 1.48 2.36 -2.50
C ILE A 33 0.99 2.87 -3.84
N LEU A 34 0.66 1.94 -4.74
CA LEU A 34 0.00 2.20 -6.01
C LEU A 34 -1.39 1.58 -5.95
N PHE A 35 -2.44 2.38 -6.02
CA PHE A 35 -3.80 1.86 -5.95
C PHE A 35 -4.70 2.42 -7.06
N SER A 36 -5.54 1.56 -7.63
CA SER A 36 -6.52 1.96 -8.64
C SER A 36 -7.88 2.25 -8.04
N HIS A 37 -8.63 3.12 -8.70
CA HIS A 37 -10.05 3.35 -8.46
C HIS A 37 -10.83 3.30 -9.79
N PRO A 38 -12.07 2.80 -9.78
CA PRO A 38 -12.81 2.54 -11.03
C PRO A 38 -13.10 3.77 -11.87
N SER A 39 -13.49 4.89 -11.29
CA SER A 39 -13.80 6.12 -12.02
C SER A 39 -13.90 7.32 -11.08
N ASP A 40 -13.51 8.48 -11.58
CA ASP A 40 -13.72 9.78 -10.96
C ASP A 40 -15.22 10.10 -10.81
N TYR A 41 -15.54 11.02 -9.91
CA TYR A 41 -16.91 11.45 -9.60
C TYR A 41 -17.85 10.29 -9.19
N THR A 42 -17.32 9.31 -8.45
CA THR A 42 -18.09 8.21 -7.91
C THR A 42 -18.03 8.17 -6.38
N PRO A 43 -19.11 7.77 -5.69
CA PRO A 43 -19.20 7.90 -4.23
C PRO A 43 -18.08 7.16 -3.47
N VAL A 44 -17.87 5.89 -3.76
CA VAL A 44 -16.88 5.07 -3.04
C VAL A 44 -15.47 5.57 -3.30
N CYS A 45 -15.14 5.94 -4.55
CA CYS A 45 -13.80 6.46 -4.88
C CYS A 45 -13.53 7.79 -4.17
N THR A 46 -14.53 8.68 -4.07
CA THR A 46 -14.43 9.93 -3.31
C THR A 46 -14.07 9.67 -1.85
N THR A 47 -14.73 8.72 -1.20
CA THR A 47 -14.43 8.37 0.21
C THR A 47 -13.05 7.73 0.37
N GLU A 48 -12.60 6.92 -0.58
CA GLU A 48 -11.27 6.29 -0.53
C GLU A 48 -10.15 7.31 -0.67
N LEU A 49 -10.25 8.23 -1.63
CA LEU A 49 -9.22 9.26 -1.84
C LEU A 49 -9.19 10.24 -0.67
N GLY A 50 -10.37 10.64 -0.15
CA GLY A 50 -10.47 11.45 1.06
C GLY A 50 -9.83 10.78 2.27
N LYS A 51 -10.11 9.48 2.50
CA LYS A 51 -9.47 8.73 3.60
C LYS A 51 -7.97 8.61 3.41
N THR A 52 -7.49 8.42 2.19
CA THR A 52 -6.05 8.36 1.88
C THR A 52 -5.37 9.69 2.19
N ALA A 53 -5.99 10.82 1.83
CA ALA A 53 -5.48 12.15 2.12
C ALA A 53 -5.38 12.42 3.64
N LEU A 54 -6.39 12.00 4.42
CA LEU A 54 -6.37 12.09 5.89
C LEU A 54 -5.24 11.28 6.53
N LEU A 55 -4.79 10.21 5.88
CA LEU A 55 -3.74 9.34 6.40
C LEU A 55 -2.34 9.68 5.87
N LYS A 56 -2.20 10.77 5.11
CA LYS A 56 -0.93 11.17 4.49
C LYS A 56 0.22 11.27 5.48
N ASP A 57 0.01 11.92 6.62
CA ASP A 57 1.03 12.06 7.66
C ASP A 57 1.47 10.71 8.23
N GLU A 58 0.56 9.75 8.32
CA GLU A 58 0.88 8.40 8.78
C GLU A 58 1.70 7.63 7.73
N PHE A 59 1.42 7.85 6.44
CA PHE A 59 2.25 7.30 5.36
C PHE A 59 3.64 7.95 5.34
N ASP A 60 3.72 9.26 5.50
CA ASP A 60 4.99 9.99 5.50
C ASP A 60 5.91 9.59 6.66
N LYS A 61 5.37 9.46 7.88
CA LYS A 61 6.11 8.96 9.05
C LYS A 61 6.74 7.59 8.80
N ARG A 62 6.16 6.79 7.92
CA ARG A 62 6.62 5.44 7.55
C ARG A 62 7.44 5.42 6.26
N ASN A 63 7.82 6.59 5.74
CA ASN A 63 8.52 6.72 4.46
C ASN A 63 7.78 5.99 3.33
N VAL A 64 6.47 6.20 3.21
CA VAL A 64 5.61 5.61 2.18
C VAL A 64 5.10 6.70 1.25
N LYS A 65 5.32 6.54 -0.04
CA LYS A 65 4.76 7.38 -1.10
C LYS A 65 3.52 6.73 -1.70
N VAL A 66 2.50 7.53 -1.93
CA VAL A 66 1.20 7.06 -2.39
C VAL A 66 0.90 7.61 -3.80
N LEU A 67 0.38 6.76 -4.66
CA LEU A 67 -0.12 7.09 -6.00
C LEU A 67 -1.49 6.44 -6.21
N ALA A 68 -2.45 7.23 -6.66
CA ALA A 68 -3.72 6.70 -7.17
C ALA A 68 -3.68 6.63 -8.70
N VAL A 69 -4.46 5.73 -9.31
CA VAL A 69 -4.58 5.61 -10.77
C VAL A 69 -6.01 5.27 -11.18
N SER A 70 -6.48 5.91 -12.23
CA SER A 70 -7.66 5.48 -12.98
C SER A 70 -7.46 5.74 -14.46
N VAL A 71 -8.37 5.22 -15.28
CA VAL A 71 -8.38 5.44 -16.73
C VAL A 71 -9.00 6.79 -17.13
N ASP A 72 -9.38 7.61 -16.15
CA ASP A 72 -9.92 8.95 -16.40
C ASP A 72 -8.80 9.92 -16.87
N PRO A 73 -9.13 10.94 -17.69
CA PRO A 73 -8.16 11.92 -18.15
C PRO A 73 -7.81 12.96 -17.07
N LEU A 74 -6.68 13.65 -17.28
CA LEU A 74 -6.09 14.55 -16.28
C LEU A 74 -7.00 15.72 -15.86
N ASP A 75 -7.70 16.31 -16.80
CA ASP A 75 -8.64 17.41 -16.53
C ASP A 75 -9.83 16.97 -15.65
N ARG A 76 -10.25 15.72 -15.77
CA ARG A 76 -11.28 15.12 -14.93
C ARG A 76 -10.78 14.96 -13.50
N HIS A 77 -9.57 14.45 -13.29
CA HIS A 77 -8.92 14.39 -11.96
C HIS A 77 -8.83 15.76 -11.30
N ALA A 78 -8.36 16.75 -12.04
CA ALA A 78 -8.19 18.12 -11.53
C ALA A 78 -9.52 18.74 -11.04
N GLY A 79 -10.61 18.51 -11.77
CA GLY A 79 -11.93 18.95 -11.35
C GLY A 79 -12.45 18.20 -10.13
N TRP A 80 -12.30 16.88 -10.12
CA TRP A 80 -12.81 16.02 -9.05
C TRP A 80 -12.09 16.20 -7.71
N ILE A 81 -10.81 16.57 -7.70
CA ILE A 81 -10.07 16.87 -6.47
C ILE A 81 -10.79 17.95 -5.64
N ASN A 82 -11.39 18.95 -6.28
CA ASN A 82 -12.15 20.00 -5.56
C ASN A 82 -13.34 19.40 -4.83
N ASP A 83 -14.09 18.50 -5.47
CA ASP A 83 -15.25 17.83 -4.86
C ASP A 83 -14.82 16.92 -3.70
N ILE A 84 -13.67 16.21 -3.85
CA ILE A 84 -13.12 15.39 -2.76
C ILE A 84 -12.75 16.29 -1.58
N ASN A 85 -12.04 17.38 -1.83
CA ASN A 85 -11.60 18.30 -0.78
C ASN A 85 -12.81 18.88 -0.02
N GLU A 86 -13.84 19.31 -0.75
CA GLU A 86 -15.05 19.87 -0.16
C GLU A 86 -15.84 18.81 0.64
N THR A 87 -16.13 17.67 0.01
CA THR A 87 -17.03 16.66 0.59
C THR A 87 -16.40 15.84 1.71
N GLN A 88 -15.08 15.64 1.69
CA GLN A 88 -14.34 14.87 2.70
C GLN A 88 -13.62 15.78 3.72
N ASN A 89 -13.69 17.11 3.55
CA ASN A 89 -13.00 18.10 4.38
C ASN A 89 -11.51 17.81 4.52
N VAL A 90 -10.84 17.64 3.39
CA VAL A 90 -9.42 17.31 3.27
C VAL A 90 -8.77 18.17 2.18
N GLU A 91 -7.46 18.03 2.03
CA GLU A 91 -6.71 18.43 0.84
C GLU A 91 -6.07 17.17 0.24
N VAL A 92 -6.41 16.83 -1.01
CA VAL A 92 -5.76 15.74 -1.71
C VAL A 92 -4.29 16.10 -1.94
N ASN A 93 -3.39 15.33 -1.36
CA ASN A 93 -1.97 15.64 -1.18
C ASN A 93 -1.05 14.55 -1.73
N PHE A 94 -1.53 13.78 -2.67
CA PHE A 94 -0.79 12.76 -3.42
C PHE A 94 -1.19 12.79 -4.89
N PRO A 95 -0.29 12.37 -5.82
CA PRO A 95 -0.60 12.40 -7.25
C PRO A 95 -1.66 11.38 -7.68
N LEU A 96 -2.55 11.79 -8.61
CA LEU A 96 -3.46 10.92 -9.35
C LEU A 96 -2.93 10.75 -10.77
N ILE A 97 -2.72 9.50 -11.18
CA ILE A 97 -2.25 9.12 -12.52
C ILE A 97 -3.44 9.10 -13.47
N ALA A 98 -3.34 9.85 -14.57
CA ALA A 98 -4.28 9.85 -15.67
C ALA A 98 -3.86 8.79 -16.71
N ASP A 99 -4.40 7.57 -16.57
CA ASP A 99 -4.05 6.39 -17.35
C ASP A 99 -5.05 6.13 -18.49
N SER A 100 -5.35 7.16 -19.29
CA SER A 100 -6.38 7.08 -20.34
C SER A 100 -6.05 6.06 -21.44
N ASP A 101 -4.77 5.77 -21.66
CA ASP A 101 -4.28 4.73 -22.56
C ASP A 101 -4.22 3.33 -21.92
N ARG A 102 -4.54 3.23 -20.62
CA ARG A 102 -4.53 1.99 -19.82
C ARG A 102 -3.17 1.30 -19.72
N ASN A 103 -2.11 2.04 -19.88
CA ASN A 103 -0.75 1.50 -19.84
C ASN A 103 -0.42 0.98 -18.43
N VAL A 104 -0.59 1.80 -17.40
CA VAL A 104 -0.32 1.42 -15.99
C VAL A 104 -1.30 0.35 -15.53
N ALA A 105 -2.59 0.51 -15.84
CA ALA A 105 -3.63 -0.45 -15.48
C ALA A 105 -3.38 -1.84 -16.09
N THR A 106 -2.83 -1.89 -17.31
CA THR A 106 -2.47 -3.16 -17.98
C THR A 106 -1.20 -3.77 -17.38
N LEU A 107 -0.15 -2.96 -17.13
CA LEU A 107 1.10 -3.43 -16.51
C LEU A 107 0.86 -4.08 -15.15
N TYR A 108 -0.07 -3.53 -14.37
CA TYR A 108 -0.40 -3.98 -13.02
C TYR A 108 -1.64 -4.87 -12.94
N ASP A 109 -2.18 -5.31 -14.09
CA ASP A 109 -3.37 -6.19 -14.17
C ASP A 109 -4.55 -5.66 -13.33
N MET A 110 -4.82 -4.35 -13.45
CA MET A 110 -5.86 -3.66 -12.67
C MET A 110 -7.23 -3.66 -13.35
N ILE A 111 -7.30 -4.10 -14.62
CA ILE A 111 -8.56 -4.26 -15.37
C ILE A 111 -8.91 -5.74 -15.40
N HIS A 112 -10.03 -6.08 -14.78
CA HIS A 112 -10.53 -7.46 -14.73
C HIS A 112 -11.72 -7.59 -15.67
N PRO A 113 -11.59 -8.20 -16.85
CA PRO A 113 -12.61 -8.18 -17.91
C PRO A 113 -13.99 -8.68 -17.46
N ASN A 114 -14.02 -9.64 -16.55
CA ASN A 114 -15.30 -10.17 -16.01
C ASN A 114 -15.96 -9.23 -14.98
N ALA A 115 -15.24 -8.26 -14.43
CA ALA A 115 -15.78 -7.24 -13.54
C ALA A 115 -16.07 -5.95 -14.30
N SER A 116 -15.14 -5.49 -15.13
CA SER A 116 -15.28 -4.37 -16.05
C SER A 116 -14.25 -4.50 -17.17
N ALA A 117 -14.70 -4.36 -18.42
CA ALA A 117 -13.82 -4.40 -19.58
C ALA A 117 -13.04 -3.08 -19.81
N THR A 118 -13.43 -2.00 -19.16
CA THR A 118 -12.92 -0.65 -19.46
C THR A 118 -12.38 0.11 -18.26
N ALA A 119 -12.88 -0.14 -17.07
CA ALA A 119 -12.46 0.53 -15.84
C ALA A 119 -11.62 -0.42 -14.97
N THR A 120 -10.75 0.15 -14.14
CA THR A 120 -10.01 -0.62 -13.16
C THR A 120 -10.92 -1.12 -12.03
N VAL A 121 -10.55 -2.26 -11.43
CA VAL A 121 -11.07 -2.66 -10.12
C VAL A 121 -10.32 -1.90 -9.02
N ARG A 122 -10.60 -2.16 -7.75
CA ARG A 122 -9.89 -1.54 -6.62
C ARG A 122 -8.66 -2.37 -6.23
N SER A 123 -7.65 -2.38 -7.10
CA SER A 123 -6.37 -3.00 -6.77
C SER A 123 -5.49 -2.06 -5.96
N LEU A 124 -4.67 -2.62 -5.08
CA LEU A 124 -3.66 -1.92 -4.32
C LEU A 124 -2.41 -2.78 -4.24
N PHE A 125 -1.27 -2.19 -4.56
CA PHE A 125 0.05 -2.81 -4.48
C PHE A 125 0.88 -2.06 -3.43
N VAL A 126 1.49 -2.80 -2.51
CA VAL A 126 2.57 -2.27 -1.67
C VAL A 126 3.88 -2.73 -2.27
N ILE A 127 4.77 -1.77 -2.53
CA ILE A 127 6.05 -1.98 -3.21
C ILE A 127 7.16 -1.56 -2.24
N GLY A 128 8.13 -2.44 -2.05
CA GLY A 128 9.28 -2.17 -1.19
C GLY A 128 10.30 -1.22 -1.83
N PRO A 129 11.26 -0.70 -1.04
CA PRO A 129 12.38 0.10 -1.57
C PRO A 129 13.22 -0.64 -2.62
N ASP A 130 13.23 -1.98 -2.56
CA ASP A 130 13.83 -2.89 -3.51
C ASP A 130 13.06 -3.05 -4.83
N LYS A 131 11.97 -2.31 -4.99
CA LYS A 131 11.04 -2.35 -6.13
C LYS A 131 10.32 -3.69 -6.31
N LEU A 132 10.26 -4.52 -5.27
CA LEU A 132 9.50 -5.76 -5.30
C LEU A 132 8.08 -5.56 -4.76
N VAL A 133 7.14 -6.27 -5.35
CA VAL A 133 5.74 -6.33 -4.85
C VAL A 133 5.71 -7.09 -3.53
N LYS A 134 5.28 -6.43 -2.47
CA LYS A 134 5.22 -6.99 -1.10
C LYS A 134 3.81 -7.40 -0.69
N LEU A 135 2.80 -6.75 -1.23
CA LEU A 135 1.39 -7.03 -0.95
C LEU A 135 0.54 -6.67 -2.16
N ILE A 136 -0.51 -7.44 -2.38
CA ILE A 136 -1.57 -7.14 -3.36
C ILE A 136 -2.92 -7.31 -2.66
N ILE A 137 -3.78 -6.29 -2.75
CA ILE A 137 -5.17 -6.33 -2.30
C ILE A 137 -6.04 -5.98 -3.49
N THR A 138 -7.09 -6.78 -3.74
CA THR A 138 -8.05 -6.49 -4.82
C THR A 138 -9.47 -6.60 -4.30
N TYR A 139 -10.26 -5.54 -4.49
CA TYR A 139 -11.65 -5.42 -4.09
C TYR A 139 -12.53 -5.16 -5.31
N PRO A 140 -13.80 -5.59 -5.28
CA PRO A 140 -14.77 -5.21 -6.31
C PRO A 140 -15.11 -3.71 -6.22
N ALA A 141 -15.64 -3.16 -7.31
CA ALA A 141 -15.99 -1.74 -7.39
C ALA A 141 -16.99 -1.27 -6.31
N SER A 142 -17.84 -2.19 -5.83
CA SER A 142 -18.87 -1.91 -4.82
C SER A 142 -18.35 -1.77 -3.38
N THR A 143 -17.10 -2.18 -3.11
CA THR A 143 -16.59 -2.29 -1.73
C THR A 143 -15.36 -1.40 -1.55
N GLY A 144 -15.49 -0.36 -0.71
CA GLY A 144 -14.37 0.50 -0.34
C GLY A 144 -13.35 -0.24 0.55
N ARG A 145 -12.07 0.05 0.33
CA ARG A 145 -10.95 -0.55 1.08
C ARG A 145 -10.83 0.03 2.49
N ASN A 146 -10.29 -0.77 3.40
CA ASN A 146 -9.93 -0.31 4.74
C ASN A 146 -8.48 0.20 4.74
N PHE A 147 -8.28 1.51 4.68
CA PHE A 147 -6.94 2.11 4.66
C PHE A 147 -6.22 2.03 6.02
N ASN A 148 -6.91 1.79 7.13
CA ASN A 148 -6.25 1.46 8.39
C ASN A 148 -5.59 0.08 8.31
N GLU A 149 -6.22 -0.88 7.62
CA GLU A 149 -5.60 -2.17 7.32
C GLU A 149 -4.38 -2.02 6.40
N VAL A 150 -4.44 -1.12 5.43
CA VAL A 150 -3.28 -0.82 4.57
C VAL A 150 -2.11 -0.30 5.40
N LEU A 151 -2.33 0.62 6.34
CA LEU A 151 -1.30 1.09 7.27
C LEU A 151 -0.77 -0.04 8.15
N ARG A 152 -1.65 -0.84 8.75
CA ARG A 152 -1.29 -1.98 9.60
C ARG A 152 -0.37 -2.95 8.86
N VAL A 153 -0.70 -3.28 7.62
CA VAL A 153 0.11 -4.22 6.82
C VAL A 153 1.44 -3.59 6.40
N VAL A 154 1.47 -2.31 6.05
CA VAL A 154 2.74 -1.60 5.77
C VAL A 154 3.67 -1.64 6.98
N GLU A 155 3.17 -1.36 8.19
CA GLU A 155 3.96 -1.49 9.43
C GLU A 155 4.49 -2.90 9.64
N SER A 156 3.63 -3.90 9.46
CA SER A 156 4.03 -5.31 9.53
C SER A 156 5.15 -5.64 8.54
N LEU A 157 5.02 -5.21 7.29
CA LEU A 157 6.02 -5.46 6.25
C LEU A 157 7.36 -4.77 6.56
N GLN A 158 7.33 -3.54 7.05
CA GLN A 158 8.54 -2.80 7.45
C GLN A 158 9.21 -3.44 8.67
N LEU A 159 8.43 -3.86 9.66
CA LEU A 159 8.93 -4.53 10.83
C LEU A 159 9.60 -5.85 10.49
N THR A 160 8.95 -6.68 9.68
CA THR A 160 9.47 -8.01 9.29
C THR A 160 10.64 -7.91 8.31
N ALA A 161 10.76 -6.84 7.52
CA ALA A 161 11.90 -6.58 6.66
C ALA A 161 13.18 -6.20 7.46
N ASN A 162 13.03 -5.56 8.61
CA ASN A 162 14.14 -5.02 9.40
C ASN A 162 14.53 -5.89 10.59
N TYR A 163 13.63 -6.74 11.06
CA TYR A 163 13.83 -7.57 12.24
C TYR A 163 13.54 -9.03 11.92
N SER A 164 14.17 -9.94 12.62
CA SER A 164 13.92 -11.39 12.46
C SER A 164 12.64 -11.82 13.19
N VAL A 165 11.53 -11.19 12.83
CA VAL A 165 10.20 -11.43 13.43
C VAL A 165 9.15 -11.58 12.34
N ALA A 166 8.01 -12.14 12.73
CA ALA A 166 6.78 -12.18 11.96
C ALA A 166 5.63 -11.64 12.82
N THR A 167 4.63 -11.03 12.22
CA THR A 167 3.44 -10.56 12.94
C THR A 167 2.40 -11.67 13.00
N PRO A 168 1.81 -11.93 14.20
CA PRO A 168 0.73 -12.90 14.31
C PRO A 168 -0.56 -12.41 13.63
N ALA A 169 -1.56 -13.30 13.57
CA ALA A 169 -2.89 -12.93 13.09
C ALA A 169 -3.43 -11.75 13.90
N ASP A 170 -4.11 -10.82 13.22
CA ASP A 170 -4.74 -9.61 13.78
C ASP A 170 -3.78 -8.65 14.52
N TRP A 171 -2.46 -8.83 14.38
CA TRP A 171 -1.46 -8.00 15.03
C TRP A 171 -1.68 -6.50 14.74
N ASN A 172 -1.57 -5.68 15.77
CA ASN A 172 -1.57 -4.23 15.70
C ASN A 172 -0.27 -3.66 16.28
N HIS A 173 0.02 -2.42 15.91
CA HIS A 173 1.19 -1.69 16.43
C HIS A 173 1.24 -1.70 17.96
N GLY A 174 2.37 -2.07 18.53
CA GLY A 174 2.59 -2.18 19.98
C GLY A 174 2.38 -3.57 20.55
N GLU A 175 1.81 -4.50 19.79
CA GLU A 175 1.60 -5.87 20.25
C GLU A 175 2.84 -6.75 20.06
N ASP A 176 2.89 -7.86 20.78
CA ASP A 176 3.97 -8.84 20.68
C ASP A 176 4.05 -9.44 19.27
N VAL A 177 5.25 -9.74 18.83
CA VAL A 177 5.55 -10.36 17.54
C VAL A 177 6.18 -11.74 17.72
N ILE A 178 6.14 -12.55 16.68
CA ILE A 178 6.68 -13.91 16.67
C ILE A 178 8.14 -13.87 16.22
N VAL A 179 9.04 -14.50 17.00
CA VAL A 179 10.42 -14.74 16.55
C VAL A 179 10.41 -15.79 15.45
N VAL A 180 11.03 -15.48 14.30
CA VAL A 180 11.04 -16.41 13.16
C VAL A 180 11.75 -17.72 13.50
N PRO A 181 11.33 -18.87 12.90
CA PRO A 181 11.94 -20.18 13.20
C PRO A 181 13.44 -20.27 12.92
N ALA A 182 13.96 -19.47 12.00
CA ALA A 182 15.37 -19.43 11.64
C ALA A 182 16.31 -18.94 12.77
N VAL A 183 15.75 -18.24 13.78
CA VAL A 183 16.48 -17.79 14.97
C VAL A 183 16.30 -18.84 16.07
N SER A 184 17.38 -19.39 16.62
CA SER A 184 17.29 -20.32 17.76
C SER A 184 16.72 -19.62 19.01
N THR A 185 16.24 -20.38 20.00
CA THR A 185 15.75 -19.78 21.25
C THR A 185 16.86 -19.06 22.01
N GLU A 186 18.07 -19.60 22.01
CA GLU A 186 19.25 -18.99 22.64
C GLU A 186 19.63 -17.68 21.96
N ASP A 187 19.64 -17.65 20.62
CA ASP A 187 19.92 -16.46 19.85
C ASP A 187 18.81 -15.41 20.00
N ALA A 188 17.54 -15.85 20.08
CA ALA A 188 16.42 -14.97 20.32
C ALA A 188 16.54 -14.21 21.66
N ILE A 189 16.91 -14.93 22.75
CA ILE A 189 17.13 -14.32 24.07
C ILE A 189 18.24 -13.26 24.01
N ARG A 190 19.29 -13.50 23.24
CA ARG A 190 20.37 -12.51 23.04
C ARG A 190 19.95 -11.34 22.15
N LYS A 191 19.16 -11.62 21.12
CA LYS A 191 18.78 -10.63 20.09
C LYS A 191 17.67 -9.70 20.57
N PHE A 192 16.75 -10.17 21.42
CA PHE A 192 15.59 -9.41 21.86
C PHE A 192 15.66 -9.10 23.37
N PRO A 193 16.30 -7.97 23.74
CA PRO A 193 16.58 -7.65 25.15
C PRO A 193 15.34 -7.37 25.97
N LYS A 194 14.18 -7.08 25.34
CA LYS A 194 12.88 -6.91 26.02
C LYS A 194 12.28 -8.23 26.49
N GLY A 195 12.92 -9.36 26.16
CA GLY A 195 12.52 -10.69 26.58
C GLY A 195 11.90 -11.52 25.45
N VAL A 196 11.93 -12.84 25.66
CA VAL A 196 11.34 -13.84 24.76
C VAL A 196 10.45 -14.77 25.57
N LYS A 197 9.18 -14.83 25.21
CA LYS A 197 8.21 -15.77 25.78
C LYS A 197 8.14 -17.03 24.93
N VAL A 198 8.62 -18.14 25.44
CA VAL A 198 8.54 -19.44 24.75
C VAL A 198 7.23 -20.14 25.12
N VAL A 199 6.32 -20.26 24.18
CA VAL A 199 5.06 -21.01 24.32
C VAL A 199 5.27 -22.45 23.86
N LYS A 200 5.93 -22.60 22.71
CA LYS A 200 6.38 -23.86 22.12
C LYS A 200 7.74 -23.61 21.45
N PRO A 201 8.53 -24.64 21.14
CA PRO A 201 9.79 -24.46 20.43
C PRO A 201 9.66 -23.69 19.11
N TYR A 202 8.53 -23.83 18.42
CA TYR A 202 8.21 -23.14 17.17
C TYR A 202 7.37 -21.86 17.36
N LEU A 203 6.85 -21.58 18.55
CA LEU A 203 5.98 -20.44 18.86
C LEU A 203 6.57 -19.62 20.01
N ARG A 204 7.29 -18.60 19.66
CA ARG A 204 8.02 -17.72 20.59
C ARG A 204 7.68 -16.28 20.28
N TYR A 205 7.31 -15.53 21.30
CA TYR A 205 6.94 -14.13 21.20
C TYR A 205 8.00 -13.24 21.81
N THR A 206 8.10 -12.02 21.29
CA THR A 206 8.88 -10.93 21.87
C THR A 206 8.10 -9.64 21.73
N PRO A 207 8.25 -8.67 22.65
CA PRO A 207 7.71 -7.33 22.42
C PRO A 207 8.23 -6.73 21.13
N GLN A 208 7.41 -5.90 20.49
CA GLN A 208 7.79 -5.24 19.23
C GLN A 208 9.17 -4.57 19.35
N PRO A 209 10.17 -4.93 18.52
CA PRO A 209 11.56 -4.58 18.79
C PRO A 209 11.91 -3.11 18.53
N ASN A 210 11.13 -2.40 17.72
CA ASN A 210 11.38 -0.99 17.35
C ASN A 210 10.61 0.05 18.18
N LEU A 211 10.06 -0.34 19.32
CA LEU A 211 9.40 0.57 20.28
C LEU A 211 10.31 0.94 21.44
#